data_25fbd8e50691972b97d0481e2229b87d
#
_entry.id   25fbd8e50691972b97d0481e2229b87d
#
_cell.length_a   1.000
_cell.length_b   1.000
_cell.length_c   1.000
_cell.angle_alpha   90.00
_cell.angle_beta   90.00
_cell.angle_gamma   90.00
#
_symmetry.space_group_name_H-M   'P 1'
#
loop_
_entity.id
_entity.type
_entity.pdbx_description
1 polymer ?
#
loop_
_entity_poly.entity_id
_entity_poly.type
_entity_poly.pdbx_seq_one_letter_code
_entity_poly.pdbx_strand_id
1 'polypeptide(L)'
;TLYAFWEAHSGGTATCTARAVCVVCGGEYGELLPHHFTAEIAEAKYLKSGSTCMEKAVYYKSCTACGLSSAGTAFEATFEAGNVLGHDWGAWTSNGNDTHTRVCKRDSSHTETDSCSGGTATCTARAVCTVCGGEYGALLAHDFTAEIAEAKYLKSGATCTEKAVYYKSCAACGLS
;
A
#
# COMPACT_ATOMS: atom_id res chain seq x y z
N THR A 1 18.11 2.47 -83.07
CA THR A 1 18.33 2.84 -81.64
C THR A 1 17.36 2.04 -80.80
N LEU A 2 17.85 1.05 -80.03
CA LEU A 2 17.05 0.26 -79.03
C LEU A 2 16.92 1.12 -77.82
N TYR A 3 15.70 1.51 -77.48
CA TYR A 3 15.41 2.11 -76.21
C TYR A 3 15.11 0.98 -75.17
N ALA A 4 15.92 0.90 -74.14
CA ALA A 4 15.60 0.01 -72.99
C ALA A 4 14.37 0.57 -72.29
N PHE A 5 13.27 -0.15 -72.33
CA PHE A 5 12.06 0.14 -71.53
C PHE A 5 12.30 -0.44 -70.12
N TRP A 6 12.45 0.42 -69.14
CA TRP A 6 12.51 0.02 -67.74
C TRP A 6 11.11 -0.02 -67.21
N GLU A 7 10.57 -1.20 -66.97
CA GLU A 7 9.26 -1.32 -66.28
C GLU A 7 9.48 -1.05 -64.80
N ALA A 8 8.61 -0.25 -64.21
CA ALA A 8 8.59 -0.02 -62.77
C ALA A 8 8.31 -1.33 -62.02
N HIS A 9 8.98 -1.51 -60.89
CA HIS A 9 8.67 -2.65 -60.03
C HIS A 9 7.22 -2.70 -59.67
N SER A 10 6.58 -3.86 -59.70
CA SER A 10 5.15 -4.04 -59.43
C SER A 10 4.84 -5.36 -58.76
N GLY A 11 3.69 -5.42 -58.10
CA GLY A 11 3.20 -6.59 -57.35
C GLY A 11 3.91 -6.76 -56.01
N GLY A 12 3.53 -7.78 -55.26
CA GLY A 12 3.95 -7.99 -53.89
C GLY A 12 3.37 -7.01 -52.90
N THR A 13 3.59 -7.25 -51.62
CA THR A 13 3.08 -6.39 -50.54
C THR A 13 4.20 -6.16 -49.54
N ALA A 14 4.48 -4.89 -49.23
CA ALA A 14 5.39 -4.54 -48.17
C ALA A 14 4.74 -4.85 -46.78
N THR A 15 5.59 -5.12 -45.82
CA THR A 15 5.17 -5.22 -44.39
C THR A 15 6.01 -4.24 -43.57
N CYS A 16 5.83 -4.19 -42.27
CA CYS A 16 6.68 -3.39 -41.39
C CYS A 16 8.07 -4.01 -41.14
N THR A 17 8.35 -5.21 -41.68
CA THR A 17 9.60 -5.94 -41.52
C THR A 17 10.24 -6.34 -42.86
N ALA A 18 9.51 -6.28 -43.95
CA ALA A 18 10.01 -6.63 -45.28
C ALA A 18 9.43 -5.68 -46.33
N ARG A 19 10.26 -5.31 -47.30
CA ARG A 19 9.84 -4.54 -48.49
C ARG A 19 9.01 -5.40 -49.44
N ALA A 20 8.25 -4.77 -50.32
CA ALA A 20 7.56 -5.49 -51.38
C ALA A 20 8.58 -6.17 -52.32
N VAL A 21 8.23 -7.38 -52.79
CA VAL A 21 9.05 -8.12 -53.76
C VAL A 21 8.37 -8.07 -55.12
N CYS A 22 9.09 -7.59 -56.12
CA CYS A 22 8.59 -7.48 -57.50
C CYS A 22 8.27 -8.88 -58.05
N VAL A 23 7.08 -9.10 -58.56
CA VAL A 23 6.66 -10.39 -59.10
C VAL A 23 7.33 -10.74 -60.45
N VAL A 24 7.93 -9.75 -61.09
CA VAL A 24 8.58 -9.93 -62.40
C VAL A 24 10.06 -10.25 -62.26
N CYS A 25 10.81 -9.48 -61.44
CA CYS A 25 12.26 -9.62 -61.32
C CYS A 25 12.72 -10.22 -59.98
N GLY A 26 11.84 -10.40 -58.99
CA GLY A 26 12.18 -10.89 -57.64
C GLY A 26 12.94 -9.88 -56.77
N GLY A 27 13.18 -8.66 -57.24
CA GLY A 27 13.89 -7.61 -56.48
C GLY A 27 12.98 -6.94 -55.45
N GLU A 28 13.55 -6.61 -54.27
CA GLU A 28 12.87 -5.81 -53.25
C GLU A 28 12.73 -4.36 -53.71
N TYR A 29 11.58 -3.72 -53.39
CA TYR A 29 11.36 -2.33 -53.76
C TYR A 29 10.41 -1.64 -52.76
N GLY A 30 10.35 -0.31 -52.78
CA GLY A 30 9.49 0.52 -51.92
C GLY A 30 10.01 0.65 -50.49
N GLU A 31 9.23 1.25 -49.64
CA GLU A 31 9.52 1.46 -48.23
C GLU A 31 8.85 0.38 -47.37
N LEU A 32 9.38 0.15 -46.16
CA LEU A 32 8.71 -0.65 -45.13
C LEU A 32 7.43 0.08 -44.70
N LEU A 33 6.40 -0.67 -44.38
CA LEU A 33 5.19 -0.08 -43.74
C LEU A 33 5.51 0.38 -42.31
N PRO A 34 4.85 1.41 -41.82
CA PRO A 34 4.99 1.83 -40.42
C PRO A 34 4.49 0.74 -39.46
N HIS A 35 5.09 0.69 -38.28
CA HIS A 35 4.58 -0.15 -37.20
C HIS A 35 3.30 0.46 -36.58
N HIS A 36 2.27 -0.35 -36.36
CA HIS A 36 1.06 0.01 -35.66
C HIS A 36 1.06 -0.58 -34.25
N PHE A 37 1.44 0.22 -33.26
CA PHE A 37 1.55 -0.17 -31.86
C PHE A 37 0.18 -0.11 -31.16
N THR A 38 -0.73 -1.00 -31.50
CA THR A 38 -2.09 -1.07 -30.95
C THR A 38 -2.40 -2.36 -30.24
N ALA A 39 -1.54 -3.40 -30.35
CA ALA A 39 -1.76 -4.64 -29.64
C ALA A 39 -1.42 -4.50 -28.14
N GLU A 40 -2.38 -4.88 -27.30
CA GLU A 40 -2.28 -4.87 -25.83
C GLU A 40 -2.05 -6.30 -25.32
N ILE A 41 -0.79 -6.68 -25.19
CA ILE A 41 -0.37 -8.04 -24.81
C ILE A 41 0.40 -7.95 -23.49
N ALA A 42 -0.17 -8.44 -22.39
CA ALA A 42 0.42 -8.40 -21.06
C ALA A 42 1.41 -9.57 -20.84
N GLU A 43 2.50 -9.61 -21.59
CA GLU A 43 3.60 -10.56 -21.46
C GLU A 43 4.85 -9.89 -20.90
N ALA A 44 5.70 -10.66 -20.21
CA ALA A 44 6.92 -10.16 -19.56
C ALA A 44 7.84 -9.38 -20.51
N LYS A 45 7.93 -9.76 -21.80
CA LYS A 45 8.74 -9.07 -22.80
C LYS A 45 8.30 -7.64 -23.12
N TYR A 46 7.06 -7.29 -22.78
CA TYR A 46 6.50 -5.95 -22.98
C TYR A 46 6.36 -5.17 -21.67
N LEU A 47 6.77 -5.75 -20.54
CA LEU A 47 6.62 -5.09 -19.24
C LEU A 47 7.46 -3.82 -19.17
N LYS A 48 6.80 -2.69 -18.86
CA LYS A 48 7.42 -1.40 -18.54
C LYS A 48 7.66 -1.26 -17.04
N SER A 49 6.62 -1.49 -16.24
CA SER A 49 6.69 -1.49 -14.78
C SER A 49 5.76 -2.52 -14.18
N GLY A 50 6.20 -3.22 -13.13
CA GLY A 50 5.36 -4.13 -12.37
C GLY A 50 4.27 -3.42 -11.58
N SER A 51 3.24 -4.17 -11.17
CA SER A 51 2.22 -3.63 -10.26
C SER A 51 2.81 -3.30 -8.89
N THR A 52 2.30 -2.23 -8.30
CA THR A 52 2.63 -1.78 -6.94
C THR A 52 1.44 -1.99 -6.00
N CYS A 53 1.54 -1.50 -4.77
CA CYS A 53 0.41 -1.55 -3.84
C CYS A 53 -0.84 -0.82 -4.39
N MET A 54 -0.63 0.23 -5.18
CA MET A 54 -1.68 1.15 -5.62
C MET A 54 -1.84 1.24 -7.13
N GLU A 55 -0.85 0.79 -7.90
CA GLU A 55 -0.83 0.90 -9.36
C GLU A 55 -0.80 -0.48 -10.01
N LYS A 56 -1.44 -0.60 -11.15
CA LYS A 56 -1.40 -1.79 -12.01
C LYS A 56 -0.06 -1.88 -12.73
N ALA A 57 0.27 -3.06 -13.22
CA ALA A 57 1.40 -3.22 -14.13
C ALA A 57 1.14 -2.47 -15.43
N VAL A 58 2.19 -1.82 -15.95
CA VAL A 58 2.18 -1.09 -17.22
C VAL A 58 2.99 -1.86 -18.24
N TYR A 59 2.45 -1.99 -19.43
CA TYR A 59 3.08 -2.69 -20.54
C TYR A 59 3.19 -1.76 -21.75
N TYR A 60 4.24 -1.94 -22.56
CA TYR A 60 4.31 -1.34 -23.86
C TYR A 60 3.36 -2.03 -24.83
N LYS A 61 2.65 -1.25 -25.65
CA LYS A 61 1.89 -1.81 -26.78
C LYS A 61 2.86 -2.36 -27.83
N SER A 62 2.39 -3.34 -28.57
CA SER A 62 3.19 -3.97 -29.62
C SER A 62 2.55 -3.79 -31.00
N CYS A 63 3.39 -3.93 -32.04
CA CYS A 63 2.90 -3.92 -33.40
C CYS A 63 2.04 -5.17 -33.67
N THR A 64 0.83 -4.96 -34.14
CA THR A 64 -0.11 -6.05 -34.43
C THR A 64 0.38 -7.00 -35.53
N ALA A 65 1.24 -6.53 -36.44
CA ALA A 65 1.74 -7.32 -37.56
C ALA A 65 3.00 -8.13 -37.24
N CYS A 66 3.95 -7.58 -36.44
CA CYS A 66 5.24 -8.22 -36.20
C CYS A 66 5.59 -8.44 -34.73
N GLY A 67 4.77 -7.95 -33.81
CA GLY A 67 5.01 -8.09 -32.37
C GLY A 67 6.15 -7.20 -31.82
N LEU A 68 6.73 -6.27 -32.61
CA LEU A 68 7.74 -5.35 -32.10
C LEU A 68 7.14 -4.50 -30.98
N SER A 69 7.87 -4.33 -29.87
CA SER A 69 7.49 -3.42 -28.77
C SER A 69 7.61 -1.97 -29.19
N SER A 70 6.73 -1.10 -28.70
CA SER A 70 6.85 0.35 -28.85
C SER A 70 7.93 0.97 -27.95
N ALA A 71 8.53 0.20 -27.04
CA ALA A 71 9.58 0.67 -26.13
C ALA A 71 10.75 1.31 -26.89
N GLY A 72 11.13 2.52 -26.47
CA GLY A 72 12.25 3.26 -27.06
C GLY A 72 12.02 3.77 -28.48
N THR A 73 10.81 3.68 -29.03
CA THR A 73 10.45 4.26 -30.32
C THR A 73 9.92 5.69 -30.16
N ALA A 74 9.87 6.46 -31.26
CA ALA A 74 9.23 7.77 -31.28
C ALA A 74 7.71 7.72 -31.05
N PHE A 75 7.11 6.52 -31.11
CA PHE A 75 5.68 6.26 -30.97
C PHE A 75 5.40 5.35 -29.77
N GLU A 76 6.10 5.58 -28.66
CA GLU A 76 5.94 4.81 -27.43
C GLU A 76 4.49 4.88 -26.92
N ALA A 77 3.85 3.75 -26.79
CA ALA A 77 2.49 3.62 -26.31
C ALA A 77 2.39 2.53 -25.25
N THR A 78 1.61 2.78 -24.22
CA THR A 78 1.45 1.86 -23.07
C THR A 78 -0.01 1.58 -22.76
N PHE A 79 -0.25 0.54 -21.95
CA PHE A 79 -1.53 0.20 -21.38
C PHE A 79 -1.34 -0.45 -20.01
N GLU A 80 -2.36 -0.39 -19.18
CA GLU A 80 -2.36 -1.03 -17.86
C GLU A 80 -3.04 -2.40 -17.92
N ALA A 81 -2.49 -3.40 -17.21
CA ALA A 81 -3.10 -4.71 -17.10
C ALA A 81 -2.90 -5.33 -15.72
N GLY A 82 -3.77 -6.30 -15.39
CA GLY A 82 -3.76 -6.97 -14.10
C GLY A 82 -4.38 -6.14 -12.98
N ASN A 83 -4.08 -6.51 -11.75
CA ASN A 83 -4.59 -5.84 -10.55
C ASN A 83 -3.44 -5.19 -9.78
N VAL A 84 -3.76 -4.17 -8.98
CA VAL A 84 -2.86 -3.66 -7.94
C VAL A 84 -2.57 -4.76 -6.93
N LEU A 85 -1.39 -4.75 -6.32
CA LEU A 85 -1.01 -5.75 -5.31
C LEU A 85 -1.73 -5.55 -3.98
N GLY A 86 -2.26 -4.34 -3.74
CA GLY A 86 -2.77 -3.94 -2.43
C GLY A 86 -1.66 -3.80 -1.40
N HIS A 87 -2.02 -3.45 -0.17
CA HIS A 87 -1.07 -3.37 0.94
C HIS A 87 -0.94 -4.72 1.66
N ASP A 88 0.29 -5.11 1.96
CA ASP A 88 0.60 -6.20 2.89
C ASP A 88 1.00 -5.58 4.23
N TRP A 89 0.00 -5.30 5.07
CA TRP A 89 0.21 -4.62 6.32
C TRP A 89 0.99 -5.46 7.32
N GLY A 90 1.95 -4.85 7.99
CA GLY A 90 2.58 -5.38 9.19
C GLY A 90 1.67 -5.32 10.41
N ALA A 91 2.20 -5.74 11.56
CA ALA A 91 1.50 -5.61 12.83
C ALA A 91 1.38 -4.13 13.24
N TRP A 92 0.34 -3.83 14.01
CA TRP A 92 0.20 -2.53 14.64
C TRP A 92 1.22 -2.36 15.77
N THR A 93 1.85 -1.19 15.81
CA THR A 93 2.84 -0.81 16.82
C THR A 93 2.39 0.46 17.52
N SER A 94 2.40 0.47 18.86
CA SER A 94 2.06 1.66 19.65
C SER A 94 3.03 2.80 19.39
N ASN A 95 2.52 4.01 19.21
CA ASN A 95 3.30 5.24 19.07
C ASN A 95 3.56 5.92 20.43
N GLY A 96 2.96 5.44 21.52
CA GLY A 96 3.09 6.02 22.85
C GLY A 96 2.32 7.33 23.08
N ASN A 97 1.49 7.75 22.11
CA ASN A 97 0.69 8.98 22.15
C ASN A 97 -0.79 8.72 21.86
N ASP A 98 -1.32 7.64 22.43
CA ASP A 98 -2.70 7.19 22.26
C ASP A 98 -3.06 6.77 20.81
N THR A 99 -2.05 6.57 19.96
CA THR A 99 -2.21 6.05 18.60
C THR A 99 -1.33 4.83 18.37
N HIS A 100 -1.62 4.12 17.29
CA HIS A 100 -0.78 3.04 16.78
C HIS A 100 -0.64 3.15 15.27
N THR A 101 0.48 2.65 14.74
CA THR A 101 0.80 2.69 13.32
C THR A 101 1.15 1.30 12.81
N ARG A 102 0.76 0.99 11.58
CA ARG A 102 1.27 -0.15 10.83
C ARG A 102 1.91 0.30 9.51
N VAL A 103 2.84 -0.50 9.03
CA VAL A 103 3.63 -0.22 7.84
C VAL A 103 3.41 -1.33 6.82
N CYS A 104 3.28 -0.98 5.56
CA CYS A 104 3.20 -1.96 4.50
C CYS A 104 4.56 -2.65 4.29
N LYS A 105 4.57 -4.00 4.26
CA LYS A 105 5.79 -4.80 4.04
C LYS A 105 6.35 -4.70 2.63
N ARG A 106 5.50 -4.33 1.63
CA ARG A 106 5.93 -4.16 0.24
C ARG A 106 6.56 -2.80 0.00
N ASP A 107 6.08 -1.77 0.72
CA ASP A 107 6.57 -0.40 0.59
C ASP A 107 6.45 0.29 1.96
N SER A 108 7.58 0.52 2.60
CA SER A 108 7.65 1.11 3.94
C SER A 108 7.23 2.60 3.99
N SER A 109 7.08 3.25 2.85
CA SER A 109 6.52 4.60 2.79
C SER A 109 5.01 4.62 3.00
N HIS A 110 4.33 3.49 2.76
CA HIS A 110 2.91 3.33 3.02
C HIS A 110 2.68 2.97 4.48
N THR A 111 2.11 3.90 5.21
CA THR A 111 1.78 3.75 6.63
C THR A 111 0.30 4.04 6.87
N GLU A 112 -0.26 3.41 7.88
CA GLU A 112 -1.60 3.69 8.36
C GLU A 112 -1.54 3.91 9.87
N THR A 113 -2.17 4.98 10.36
CA THR A 113 -2.20 5.35 11.79
C THR A 113 -3.64 5.46 12.24
N ASP A 114 -3.95 4.91 13.41
CA ASP A 114 -5.27 4.98 14.01
C ASP A 114 -5.15 5.19 15.53
N SER A 115 -6.26 5.56 16.17
CA SER A 115 -6.35 5.78 17.60
C SER A 115 -6.41 4.47 18.36
N CYS A 116 -5.74 4.40 19.51
CA CYS A 116 -5.85 3.27 20.41
C CYS A 116 -7.26 3.16 20.98
N SER A 117 -7.75 1.93 21.12
CA SER A 117 -9.09 1.64 21.60
C SER A 117 -9.16 0.31 22.36
N GLY A 118 -10.26 0.12 23.09
CA GLY A 118 -10.50 -1.08 23.92
C GLY A 118 -9.75 -1.06 25.24
N GLY A 119 -9.89 -2.13 26.02
CA GLY A 119 -9.36 -2.21 27.38
C GLY A 119 -10.09 -1.26 28.34
N THR A 120 -9.68 -1.31 29.60
CA THR A 120 -10.28 -0.49 30.67
C THR A 120 -9.17 0.08 31.54
N ALA A 121 -9.14 1.40 31.69
CA ALA A 121 -8.25 2.06 32.64
C ALA A 121 -8.73 1.82 34.08
N THR A 122 -7.80 1.87 35.01
CA THR A 122 -8.08 1.92 36.45
C THR A 122 -7.44 3.16 37.06
N CYS A 123 -7.57 3.36 38.36
CA CYS A 123 -6.86 4.44 39.05
C CYS A 123 -5.35 4.16 39.22
N THR A 124 -4.88 2.96 38.87
CA THR A 124 -3.47 2.54 38.99
C THR A 124 -2.84 2.07 37.68
N ALA A 125 -3.64 1.81 36.64
CA ALA A 125 -3.18 1.36 35.35
C ALA A 125 -3.96 2.02 34.22
N ARG A 126 -3.29 2.38 33.14
CA ARG A 126 -3.91 2.90 31.92
C ARG A 126 -4.65 1.79 31.19
N ALA A 127 -5.55 2.16 30.29
CA ALA A 127 -6.15 1.20 29.36
C ALA A 127 -5.08 0.61 28.44
N VAL A 128 -5.22 -0.66 28.10
CA VAL A 128 -4.36 -1.35 27.14
C VAL A 128 -5.11 -1.49 25.82
N CYS A 129 -4.55 -0.95 24.76
CA CYS A 129 -5.12 -1.04 23.41
C CYS A 129 -5.23 -2.51 22.98
N THR A 130 -6.44 -2.94 22.61
CA THR A 130 -6.67 -4.34 22.19
C THR A 130 -6.05 -4.67 20.83
N VAL A 131 -5.64 -3.66 20.05
CA VAL A 131 -5.06 -3.81 18.73
C VAL A 131 -3.55 -3.93 18.76
N CYS A 132 -2.86 -3.01 19.46
CA CYS A 132 -1.40 -2.95 19.49
C CYS A 132 -0.78 -3.37 20.83
N GLY A 133 -1.57 -3.59 21.89
CA GLY A 133 -1.10 -3.92 23.23
C GLY A 133 -0.45 -2.76 24.00
N GLY A 134 -0.41 -1.55 23.43
CA GLY A 134 0.18 -0.38 24.08
C GLY A 134 -0.78 0.24 25.10
N GLU A 135 -0.22 0.79 26.19
CA GLU A 135 -1.00 1.58 27.14
C GLU A 135 -1.40 2.93 26.53
N TYR A 136 -2.61 3.41 26.83
CA TYR A 136 -3.11 4.68 26.32
C TYR A 136 -4.11 5.32 27.28
N GLY A 137 -4.43 6.61 27.03
CA GLY A 137 -5.37 7.38 27.84
C GLY A 137 -4.82 7.78 29.22
N ALA A 138 -5.68 8.25 30.09
CA ALA A 138 -5.35 8.64 31.44
C ALA A 138 -5.77 7.57 32.46
N LEU A 139 -5.13 7.59 33.64
CA LEU A 139 -5.63 6.84 34.79
C LEU A 139 -7.02 7.39 35.21
N LEU A 140 -7.88 6.54 35.74
CA LEU A 140 -9.12 6.99 36.37
C LEU A 140 -8.81 7.72 37.67
N ALA A 141 -9.67 8.63 38.04
CA ALA A 141 -9.63 9.26 39.36
C ALA A 141 -9.84 8.25 40.49
N HIS A 142 -9.19 8.46 41.64
CA HIS A 142 -9.48 7.69 42.84
C HIS A 142 -10.86 8.05 43.39
N ASP A 143 -11.63 7.02 43.70
CA ASP A 143 -12.92 7.17 44.40
C ASP A 143 -12.77 6.83 45.89
N PHE A 144 -12.63 7.85 46.73
CA PHE A 144 -12.41 7.75 48.15
C PHE A 144 -13.76 7.56 48.91
N THR A 145 -14.50 6.51 48.60
CA THR A 145 -15.81 6.20 49.20
C THR A 145 -15.75 5.04 50.17
N ALA A 146 -14.74 4.19 50.15
CA ALA A 146 -14.65 3.05 51.03
C ALA A 146 -14.35 3.48 52.48
N GLU A 147 -15.18 3.02 53.41
CA GLU A 147 -15.05 3.24 54.85
C GLU A 147 -14.55 1.97 55.52
N ILE A 148 -13.22 1.90 55.70
CA ILE A 148 -12.54 0.72 56.25
C ILE A 148 -11.82 1.11 57.53
N ALA A 149 -12.20 0.49 58.68
CA ALA A 149 -11.60 0.75 59.99
C ALA A 149 -10.34 -0.11 60.23
N GLU A 150 -9.30 0.10 59.42
CA GLU A 150 -7.98 -0.54 59.57
C GLU A 150 -6.92 0.46 60.03
N ALA A 151 -5.91 -0.04 60.75
CA ALA A 151 -4.86 0.80 61.35
C ALA A 151 -4.14 1.68 60.28
N LYS A 152 -3.98 1.20 59.05
CA LYS A 152 -3.32 1.94 57.95
C LYS A 152 -4.11 3.20 57.52
N TYR A 153 -5.41 3.25 57.82
CA TYR A 153 -6.28 4.37 57.47
C TYR A 153 -6.61 5.25 58.71
N LEU A 154 -6.05 4.95 59.90
CA LEU A 154 -6.33 5.67 61.11
C LEU A 154 -5.92 7.14 61.01
N LYS A 155 -6.87 8.05 61.14
CA LYS A 155 -6.66 9.49 61.24
C LYS A 155 -6.45 9.93 62.70
N SER A 156 -7.30 9.47 63.60
CA SER A 156 -7.19 9.72 65.03
C SER A 156 -7.72 8.52 65.82
N GLY A 157 -7.00 8.15 66.88
CA GLY A 157 -7.41 7.07 67.80
C GLY A 157 -8.66 7.45 68.58
N ALA A 158 -9.35 6.42 69.14
CA ALA A 158 -10.44 6.64 70.06
C ALA A 158 -9.93 7.22 71.40
N THR A 159 -10.76 8.09 71.99
CA THR A 159 -10.58 8.61 73.36
C THR A 159 -11.72 8.16 74.25
N CYS A 160 -11.75 8.60 75.53
CA CYS A 160 -12.89 8.29 76.44
C CYS A 160 -14.22 8.89 75.98
N THR A 161 -14.15 9.95 75.13
CA THR A 161 -15.34 10.70 74.69
C THR A 161 -15.56 10.69 73.17
N GLU A 162 -14.56 10.30 72.38
CA GLU A 162 -14.62 10.32 70.92
C GLU A 162 -14.26 8.97 70.32
N LYS A 163 -14.92 8.60 69.22
CA LYS A 163 -14.60 7.41 68.43
C LYS A 163 -13.35 7.64 67.59
N ALA A 164 -12.68 6.57 67.24
CA ALA A 164 -11.63 6.61 66.23
C ALA A 164 -12.15 7.10 64.87
N VAL A 165 -11.36 7.94 64.19
CA VAL A 165 -11.66 8.47 62.86
C VAL A 165 -10.68 7.87 61.86
N TYR A 166 -11.19 7.48 60.72
CA TYR A 166 -10.37 6.90 59.62
C TYR A 166 -10.51 7.75 58.36
N TYR A 167 -9.45 7.78 57.57
CA TYR A 167 -9.53 8.32 56.20
C TYR A 167 -10.34 7.36 55.34
N LYS A 168 -11.18 7.90 54.47
CA LYS A 168 -11.78 7.09 53.38
C LYS A 168 -10.71 6.64 52.40
N SER A 169 -10.86 5.45 51.89
CA SER A 169 -9.95 4.88 50.93
C SER A 169 -10.60 4.65 49.56
N CYS A 170 -9.80 4.61 48.54
CA CYS A 170 -10.22 4.22 47.18
C CYS A 170 -10.63 2.74 47.20
N ALA A 171 -11.91 2.47 46.85
CA ALA A 171 -12.44 1.11 46.83
C ALA A 171 -11.68 0.17 45.89
N ALA A 172 -11.09 0.72 44.79
CA ALA A 172 -10.39 -0.06 43.77
C ALA A 172 -8.93 -0.39 44.10
N CYS A 173 -8.19 0.51 44.77
CA CYS A 173 -6.73 0.33 45.00
C CYS A 173 -6.32 0.48 46.47
N GLY A 174 -7.20 0.88 47.36
CA GLY A 174 -6.92 1.03 48.79
C GLY A 174 -6.08 2.26 49.16
N LEU A 175 -5.80 3.19 48.22
CA LEU A 175 -5.14 4.46 48.55
C LEU A 175 -6.07 5.30 49.43
N SER A 176 -5.52 6.00 50.45
CA SER A 176 -6.25 6.90 51.34
C SER A 176 -5.65 8.31 51.36
#